data_e2fd0430377c046866891d34c594fc02
#
_entry.id   e2fd0430377c046866891d34c594fc02
#
_cell.length_a   1.000
_cell.length_b   1.000
_cell.length_c   1.000
_cell.angle_alpha   90.00
_cell.angle_beta   90.00
_cell.angle_gamma   90.00
#
_symmetry.space_group_name_H-M   'P 1'
#
loop_
_entity.id
_entity.type
_entity.pdbx_description
1 polymer ?
#
loop_
_entity_poly.entity_id
_entity_poly.type
_entity_poly.pdbx_seq_one_letter_code
_entity_poly.pdbx_strand_id
1 'polypeptide(L)'
;MKVSSITMLISMGLVSSLAYAHTANEIIIRGGPVYVHPQDKSDHVKVGGVKSDLKAKADNDTQLGLNFQYMVTDNIGVELLAATPFSHQLKLGGGNSTGLSGAHLGKIKHLPPTLSAVWYPLDSQYEFQPYLGMGINYTFFFDEKLNGEAKKAGFHGLDLDSSWGWATQVGADYTFNENWLVNAQIRYIDIETKATTHLGNTKVTANYKLDPWVAMIGVGYKF
;
A
#
# COMPACT_ATOMS: atom_id res chain seq x y z
N MET A 1 -53.23 -20.23 -2.49
CA MET A 1 -51.80 -20.62 -2.43
C MET A 1 -51.20 -19.95 -1.20
N LYS A 2 -50.87 -20.72 -0.18
CA LYS A 2 -50.26 -20.25 1.09
C LYS A 2 -48.74 -20.34 0.94
N VAL A 3 -48.04 -19.20 1.01
CA VAL A 3 -46.60 -19.13 1.05
C VAL A 3 -46.19 -19.23 2.52
N SER A 4 -45.59 -20.34 2.89
CA SER A 4 -45.03 -20.55 4.24
C SER A 4 -43.67 -19.89 4.30
N SER A 5 -43.55 -18.83 5.10
CA SER A 5 -42.29 -18.24 5.49
C SER A 5 -41.56 -19.14 6.49
N ILE A 6 -40.45 -19.72 6.08
CA ILE A 6 -39.53 -20.43 6.97
C ILE A 6 -38.58 -19.37 7.56
N THR A 7 -38.89 -19.00 8.81
CA THR A 7 -37.97 -18.17 9.62
C THR A 7 -36.96 -19.11 10.27
N MET A 8 -35.76 -19.16 9.72
CA MET A 8 -34.62 -19.88 10.28
C MET A 8 -33.96 -19.02 11.35
N LEU A 9 -34.32 -19.26 12.60
CA LEU A 9 -33.63 -18.70 13.77
C LEU A 9 -32.29 -19.43 13.94
N ILE A 10 -31.21 -18.77 13.53
CA ILE A 10 -29.86 -19.19 13.91
C ILE A 10 -29.63 -18.68 15.34
N SER A 11 -29.87 -19.53 16.33
CA SER A 11 -29.41 -19.30 17.70
C SER A 11 -27.92 -19.62 17.76
N MET A 12 -27.06 -18.63 17.52
CA MET A 12 -25.64 -18.68 17.85
C MET A 12 -25.56 -18.62 19.38
N GLY A 13 -25.30 -19.77 20.03
CA GLY A 13 -24.96 -19.81 21.44
C GLY A 13 -23.67 -19.05 21.69
N LEU A 14 -23.79 -17.91 22.35
CA LEU A 14 -22.67 -17.14 22.87
C LEU A 14 -22.04 -17.94 24.02
N VAL A 15 -21.06 -18.78 23.71
CA VAL A 15 -20.08 -19.23 24.71
C VAL A 15 -19.12 -18.06 24.83
N SER A 16 -19.32 -17.20 25.83
CA SER A 16 -18.38 -16.12 26.17
C SER A 16 -17.16 -16.76 26.85
N SER A 17 -16.24 -17.29 26.04
CA SER A 17 -14.85 -17.37 26.46
C SER A 17 -14.36 -15.92 26.58
N LEU A 18 -13.69 -15.56 27.68
CA LEU A 18 -13.01 -14.28 27.82
C LEU A 18 -11.80 -14.29 26.85
N ALA A 19 -12.07 -14.11 25.56
CA ALA A 19 -11.03 -13.97 24.57
C ALA A 19 -10.49 -12.54 24.66
N TYR A 20 -9.30 -12.39 25.23
CA TYR A 20 -8.56 -11.12 25.14
C TYR A 20 -8.22 -10.85 23.69
N ALA A 21 -8.49 -9.62 23.22
CA ALA A 21 -8.19 -9.28 21.83
C ALA A 21 -6.69 -9.26 21.57
N HIS A 22 -5.91 -8.67 22.48
CA HIS A 22 -4.45 -8.59 22.39
C HIS A 22 -3.82 -8.75 23.77
N THR A 23 -2.67 -9.44 23.83
CA THR A 23 -1.88 -9.61 25.05
C THR A 23 -0.40 -9.36 24.76
N ALA A 24 0.33 -8.91 25.77
CA ALA A 24 1.79 -8.72 25.65
C ALA A 24 2.49 -10.03 25.25
N ASN A 25 3.49 -9.93 24.39
CA ASN A 25 4.26 -11.02 23.78
C ASN A 25 3.49 -11.86 22.74
N GLU A 26 2.28 -11.51 22.38
CA GLU A 26 1.52 -12.16 21.33
C GLU A 26 2.09 -11.80 19.94
N ILE A 27 2.13 -12.77 19.05
CA ILE A 27 2.47 -12.56 17.63
C ILE A 27 1.18 -12.66 16.82
N ILE A 28 0.94 -11.67 15.98
CA ILE A 28 -0.24 -11.61 15.12
C ILE A 28 0.24 -11.58 13.67
N ILE A 29 -0.26 -12.51 12.86
CA ILE A 29 -0.02 -12.52 11.41
C ILE A 29 -1.34 -12.28 10.71
N ARG A 30 -1.39 -11.25 9.84
CA ARG A 30 -2.56 -10.93 9.04
C ARG A 30 -2.23 -11.08 7.57
N GLY A 31 -3.14 -11.66 6.79
CA GLY A 31 -3.00 -11.81 5.35
C GLY A 31 -4.27 -11.41 4.63
N GLY A 32 -4.13 -10.77 3.47
CA GLY A 32 -5.28 -10.37 2.67
C GLY A 32 -4.93 -9.47 1.49
N PRO A 33 -5.94 -9.10 0.68
CA PRO A 33 -5.73 -8.15 -0.42
C PRO A 33 -5.35 -6.76 0.11
N VAL A 34 -4.33 -6.19 -0.54
CA VAL A 34 -3.86 -4.81 -0.33
C VAL A 34 -4.06 -4.05 -1.62
N TYR A 35 -4.85 -2.99 -1.55
CA TYR A 35 -5.09 -2.04 -2.64
C TYR A 35 -4.24 -0.79 -2.45
N VAL A 36 -3.50 -0.40 -3.49
CA VAL A 36 -2.66 0.80 -3.52
C VAL A 36 -3.22 1.80 -4.51
N HIS A 37 -3.46 3.01 -4.02
CA HIS A 37 -3.94 4.14 -4.80
C HIS A 37 -2.92 5.29 -4.74
N PRO A 38 -2.07 5.46 -5.76
CA PRO A 38 -1.16 6.60 -5.88
C PRO A 38 -1.90 7.93 -5.96
N GLN A 39 -1.35 9.00 -5.33
CA GLN A 39 -1.94 10.34 -5.45
C GLN A 39 -1.44 11.13 -6.68
N ASP A 40 -0.47 10.60 -7.44
CA ASP A 40 0.03 11.16 -8.70
C ASP A 40 0.44 12.64 -8.65
N LYS A 41 1.19 13.03 -7.63
CA LYS A 41 1.77 14.37 -7.54
C LYS A 41 3.15 14.37 -8.19
N SER A 42 3.22 14.45 -9.52
CA SER A 42 4.51 14.58 -10.18
C SER A 42 4.86 16.06 -10.43
N ASP A 43 6.14 16.38 -10.24
CA ASP A 43 6.72 17.58 -10.83
C ASP A 43 6.68 17.47 -12.35
N HIS A 44 6.86 18.63 -13.01
CA HIS A 44 7.04 18.64 -14.46
C HIS A 44 8.27 17.83 -14.88
N VAL A 45 8.10 16.99 -15.89
CA VAL A 45 9.21 16.25 -16.52
C VAL A 45 10.22 17.25 -17.08
N LYS A 46 11.50 17.06 -16.79
CA LYS A 46 12.60 17.86 -17.32
C LYS A 46 13.29 17.10 -18.43
N VAL A 47 13.42 17.74 -19.60
CA VAL A 47 14.14 17.23 -20.78
C VAL A 47 15.37 18.08 -20.98
N GLY A 48 16.57 17.50 -20.86
CA GLY A 48 17.82 18.27 -20.91
C GLY A 48 17.93 19.37 -19.83
N GLY A 49 17.28 19.16 -18.67
CA GLY A 49 17.21 20.15 -17.59
C GLY A 49 16.11 21.21 -17.72
N VAL A 50 15.44 21.31 -18.86
CA VAL A 50 14.35 22.27 -19.11
C VAL A 50 13.01 21.63 -18.70
N LYS A 51 12.19 22.36 -17.92
CA LYS A 51 10.84 21.91 -17.53
C LYS A 51 9.92 21.86 -18.76
N SER A 52 9.23 20.73 -18.94
CA SER A 52 8.15 20.56 -19.90
C SER A 52 6.79 20.72 -19.22
N ASP A 53 5.71 20.68 -19.98
CA ASP A 53 4.32 20.62 -19.48
C ASP A 53 3.84 19.19 -19.16
N LEU A 54 4.71 18.20 -19.34
CA LEU A 54 4.41 16.79 -19.05
C LEU A 54 4.51 16.47 -17.56
N LYS A 55 3.68 15.53 -17.12
CA LYS A 55 3.65 14.93 -15.77
C LYS A 55 3.65 13.42 -15.86
N ALA A 56 4.30 12.76 -14.92
CA ALA A 56 4.21 11.31 -14.77
C ALA A 56 2.95 10.91 -13.99
N LYS A 57 2.37 9.77 -14.33
CA LYS A 57 1.23 9.15 -13.63
C LYS A 57 1.45 7.65 -13.48
N ALA A 58 0.95 7.08 -12.37
CA ALA A 58 0.93 5.64 -12.14
C ALA A 58 -0.52 5.17 -11.93
N ASP A 59 -0.82 3.94 -12.31
CA ASP A 59 -2.13 3.33 -12.07
C ASP A 59 -2.21 2.68 -10.68
N ASN A 60 -3.44 2.32 -10.27
CA ASN A 60 -3.68 1.57 -9.05
C ASN A 60 -3.22 0.12 -9.22
N ASP A 61 -2.92 -0.54 -8.11
CA ASP A 61 -2.62 -1.97 -8.11
C ASP A 61 -3.17 -2.66 -6.85
N THR A 62 -3.45 -3.96 -6.98
CA THR A 62 -3.91 -4.80 -5.87
C THR A 62 -3.01 -6.02 -5.78
N GLN A 63 -2.48 -6.27 -4.60
CA GLN A 63 -1.55 -7.36 -4.33
C GLN A 63 -1.96 -8.13 -3.07
N LEU A 64 -1.29 -9.25 -2.81
CA LEU A 64 -1.40 -9.96 -1.55
C LEU A 64 -0.48 -9.30 -0.52
N GLY A 65 -1.06 -8.85 0.61
CA GLY A 65 -0.33 -8.31 1.75
C GLY A 65 -0.20 -9.30 2.88
N LEU A 66 0.92 -9.21 3.58
CA LEU A 66 1.20 -9.86 4.84
C LEU A 66 1.59 -8.80 5.86
N ASN A 67 0.96 -8.88 7.02
CA ASN A 67 1.21 -8.00 8.13
C ASN A 67 1.65 -8.87 9.31
N PHE A 68 2.83 -8.61 9.84
CA PHE A 68 3.39 -9.28 10.98
C PHE A 68 3.49 -8.30 12.14
N GLN A 69 2.85 -8.59 13.27
CA GLN A 69 2.84 -7.73 14.44
C GLN A 69 3.27 -8.50 15.68
N TYR A 70 4.09 -7.86 16.50
CA TYR A 70 4.47 -8.30 17.83
C TYR A 70 3.92 -7.32 18.86
N MET A 71 3.16 -7.81 19.84
CA MET A 71 2.63 -7.01 20.94
C MET A 71 3.69 -6.84 22.02
N VAL A 72 4.18 -5.62 22.19
CA VAL A 72 5.16 -5.27 23.23
C VAL A 72 4.48 -5.14 24.60
N THR A 73 3.25 -4.63 24.60
CA THR A 73 2.33 -4.58 25.74
C THR A 73 0.94 -4.97 25.24
N ASP A 74 -0.06 -5.03 26.11
CA ASP A 74 -1.45 -5.29 25.71
C ASP A 74 -2.02 -4.22 24.77
N ASN A 75 -1.43 -3.02 24.76
CA ASN A 75 -1.91 -1.87 23.99
C ASN A 75 -0.93 -1.35 22.93
N ILE A 76 0.31 -1.84 22.91
CA ILE A 76 1.34 -1.34 21.98
C ILE A 76 1.96 -2.52 21.25
N GLY A 77 1.94 -2.46 19.92
CA GLY A 77 2.58 -3.42 19.04
C GLY A 77 3.60 -2.77 18.10
N VAL A 78 4.51 -3.59 17.61
CA VAL A 78 5.41 -3.29 16.49
C VAL A 78 4.97 -4.12 15.30
N GLU A 79 4.70 -3.46 14.20
CA GLU A 79 4.13 -4.06 13.00
C GLU A 79 5.06 -3.90 11.80
N LEU A 80 5.24 -4.98 11.04
CA LEU A 80 5.89 -4.98 9.73
C LEU A 80 4.86 -5.34 8.66
N LEU A 81 4.57 -4.39 7.78
CA LEU A 81 3.81 -4.65 6.56
C LEU A 81 4.77 -5.04 5.43
N ALA A 82 4.48 -6.16 4.80
CA ALA A 82 5.07 -6.62 3.55
C ALA A 82 3.95 -6.98 2.56
N ALA A 83 4.26 -6.96 1.27
CA ALA A 83 3.32 -7.36 0.22
C ALA A 83 4.09 -8.04 -0.92
N THR A 84 3.37 -8.73 -1.80
CA THR A 84 3.95 -9.07 -3.10
C THR A 84 4.21 -7.79 -3.89
N PRO A 85 5.23 -7.78 -4.79
CA PRO A 85 5.62 -6.56 -5.49
C PRO A 85 4.47 -5.88 -6.22
N PHE A 86 4.24 -4.61 -5.91
CA PHE A 86 3.30 -3.78 -6.66
C PHE A 86 3.86 -3.46 -8.03
N SER A 87 2.98 -3.33 -9.00
CA SER A 87 3.35 -3.16 -10.39
C SER A 87 2.50 -2.07 -11.04
N HIS A 88 3.14 -0.95 -11.39
CA HIS A 88 2.46 0.21 -11.95
C HIS A 88 2.89 0.45 -13.39
N GLN A 89 1.94 0.81 -14.25
CA GLN A 89 2.23 1.35 -15.56
C GLN A 89 2.47 2.86 -15.45
N LEU A 90 3.60 3.31 -15.99
CA LEU A 90 3.94 4.71 -16.08
C LEU A 90 3.38 5.31 -17.37
N LYS A 91 2.64 6.42 -17.23
CA LYS A 91 2.07 7.19 -18.34
C LYS A 91 2.54 8.64 -18.25
N LEU A 92 2.72 9.29 -19.39
CA LEU A 92 2.89 10.73 -19.47
C LEU A 92 1.52 11.39 -19.60
N GLY A 93 1.23 12.34 -18.73
CA GLY A 93 0.05 13.20 -18.80
C GLY A 93 0.46 14.66 -18.90
N GLY A 94 -0.49 15.59 -18.92
CA GLY A 94 -0.26 17.03 -18.96
C GLY A 94 -0.48 17.64 -20.32
N GLY A 95 0.21 18.74 -20.61
CA GLY A 95 0.07 19.44 -21.88
C GLY A 95 0.62 18.66 -23.08
N ASN A 96 0.25 19.09 -24.28
CA ASN A 96 0.60 18.39 -25.52
C ASN A 96 1.69 19.10 -26.34
N SER A 97 2.47 20.01 -25.73
CA SER A 97 3.51 20.77 -26.42
C SER A 97 4.61 19.89 -27.04
N THR A 98 4.84 18.71 -26.47
CA THR A 98 5.86 17.75 -26.91
C THR A 98 5.32 16.62 -27.81
N GLY A 99 3.98 16.51 -27.98
CA GLY A 99 3.34 15.37 -28.66
C GLY A 99 3.40 14.04 -27.91
N LEU A 100 3.90 14.02 -26.66
CA LEU A 100 4.10 12.82 -25.86
C LEU A 100 3.01 12.63 -24.78
N SER A 101 2.03 13.52 -24.70
CA SER A 101 0.90 13.38 -23.75
C SER A 101 0.08 12.13 -24.05
N GLY A 102 -0.21 11.34 -23.02
CA GLY A 102 -0.90 10.06 -23.14
C GLY A 102 0.01 8.87 -23.46
N ALA A 103 1.29 9.09 -23.74
CA ALA A 103 2.22 8.00 -24.04
C ALA A 103 2.44 7.09 -22.82
N HIS A 104 2.36 5.79 -23.05
CA HIS A 104 2.75 4.78 -22.07
C HIS A 104 4.26 4.62 -22.10
N LEU A 105 4.95 4.92 -21.01
CA LEU A 105 6.41 4.80 -20.93
C LEU A 105 6.85 3.37 -20.67
N GLY A 106 6.19 2.69 -19.74
CA GLY A 106 6.63 1.38 -19.33
C GLY A 106 5.99 0.91 -18.03
N LYS A 107 6.65 -0.02 -17.38
CA LYS A 107 6.21 -0.67 -16.16
C LYS A 107 7.31 -0.65 -15.13
N ILE A 108 6.96 -0.40 -13.88
CA ILE A 108 7.86 -0.47 -12.73
C ILE A 108 7.30 -1.43 -11.69
N LYS A 109 8.17 -2.04 -10.92
CA LYS A 109 7.79 -2.75 -9.70
C LYS A 109 8.42 -2.10 -8.50
N HIS A 110 7.72 -2.14 -7.38
CA HIS A 110 8.24 -1.66 -6.11
C HIS A 110 7.75 -2.49 -4.93
N LEU A 111 8.53 -2.47 -3.86
CA LEU A 111 8.17 -3.03 -2.55
C LEU A 111 8.36 -1.95 -1.50
N PRO A 112 7.29 -1.57 -0.77
CA PRO A 112 7.34 -0.58 0.29
C PRO A 112 7.23 -1.22 1.69
N PRO A 113 8.21 -2.04 2.17
CA PRO A 113 8.16 -2.51 3.55
C PRO A 113 8.03 -1.33 4.51
N THR A 114 7.15 -1.47 5.47
CA THR A 114 6.83 -0.42 6.43
C THR A 114 6.86 -0.99 7.84
N LEU A 115 7.70 -0.40 8.70
CA LEU A 115 7.79 -0.74 10.12
C LEU A 115 7.07 0.34 10.92
N SER A 116 6.08 -0.05 11.73
CA SER A 116 5.21 0.87 12.46
C SER A 116 5.11 0.51 13.94
N ALA A 117 5.01 1.51 14.81
CA ALA A 117 4.45 1.36 16.14
C ALA A 117 2.92 1.52 16.03
N VAL A 118 2.19 0.65 16.68
CA VAL A 118 0.72 0.59 16.66
C VAL A 118 0.21 0.68 18.07
N TRP A 119 -0.78 1.54 18.30
CA TRP A 119 -1.40 1.74 19.59
C TRP A 119 -2.89 1.42 19.53
N TYR A 120 -3.32 0.57 20.47
CA TYR A 120 -4.70 0.16 20.71
C TYR A 120 -5.24 0.91 21.92
N PRO A 121 -6.16 1.87 21.75
CA PRO A 121 -6.63 2.72 22.84
C PRO A 121 -7.63 2.03 23.80
N LEU A 122 -8.24 0.93 23.38
CA LEU A 122 -9.22 0.21 24.18
C LEU A 122 -8.56 -0.87 25.04
N ASP A 123 -9.27 -1.26 26.10
CA ASP A 123 -8.89 -2.38 26.94
C ASP A 123 -8.92 -3.69 26.12
N SER A 124 -7.95 -4.57 26.35
CA SER A 124 -7.78 -5.83 25.62
C SER A 124 -8.95 -6.81 25.77
N GLN A 125 -9.84 -6.60 26.72
CA GLN A 125 -11.05 -7.42 26.90
C GLN A 125 -12.12 -7.22 25.83
N TYR A 126 -12.04 -6.16 25.02
CA TYR A 126 -13.01 -5.92 23.95
C TYR A 126 -12.60 -6.64 22.68
N GLU A 127 -13.54 -7.35 22.05
CA GLU A 127 -13.30 -8.05 20.77
C GLU A 127 -12.99 -7.09 19.62
N PHE A 128 -13.53 -5.86 19.65
CA PHE A 128 -13.29 -4.80 18.67
C PHE A 128 -12.19 -3.88 19.17
N GLN A 129 -11.09 -3.83 18.43
CA GLN A 129 -9.87 -3.09 18.75
C GLN A 129 -9.51 -2.10 17.63
N PRO A 130 -10.00 -0.87 17.70
CA PRO A 130 -9.50 0.17 16.81
C PRO A 130 -8.05 0.50 17.18
N TYR A 131 -7.26 0.92 16.19
CA TYR A 131 -5.88 1.30 16.42
C TYR A 131 -5.40 2.44 15.52
N LEU A 132 -4.36 3.09 15.99
CA LEU A 132 -3.59 4.07 15.27
C LEU A 132 -2.14 3.60 15.18
N GLY A 133 -1.47 3.93 14.09
CA GLY A 133 -0.06 3.59 13.94
C GLY A 133 0.70 4.66 13.18
N MET A 134 1.99 4.72 13.47
CA MET A 134 2.93 5.52 12.69
C MET A 134 4.26 4.77 12.56
N GLY A 135 4.95 5.02 11.47
CA GLY A 135 6.15 4.25 11.18
C GLY A 135 7.03 4.87 10.11
N ILE A 136 8.05 4.12 9.77
CA ILE A 136 9.00 4.42 8.70
C ILE A 136 8.80 3.44 7.55
N ASN A 137 8.92 3.95 6.34
CA ASN A 137 8.85 3.18 5.11
C ASN A 137 10.18 3.27 4.38
N TYR A 138 10.61 2.16 3.78
CA TYR A 138 11.65 2.15 2.79
C TYR A 138 11.13 1.50 1.52
N THR A 139 10.97 2.28 0.45
CA THR A 139 10.52 1.78 -0.85
C THR A 139 11.69 1.59 -1.77
N PHE A 140 11.84 0.40 -2.31
CA PHE A 140 12.80 0.13 -3.37
C PHE A 140 12.08 -0.24 -4.66
N PHE A 141 12.60 0.31 -5.78
CA PHE A 141 12.09 0.08 -7.13
C PHE A 141 12.98 -0.93 -7.84
N PHE A 142 12.40 -1.70 -8.73
CA PHE A 142 13.11 -2.70 -9.52
C PHE A 142 12.27 -3.14 -10.74
N ASP A 143 12.89 -3.89 -11.65
CA ASP A 143 12.25 -4.41 -12.86
C ASP A 143 11.62 -3.28 -13.72
N GLU A 144 12.34 -2.14 -13.82
CA GLU A 144 11.94 -0.98 -14.60
C GLU A 144 12.07 -1.32 -16.09
N LYS A 145 10.95 -1.38 -16.78
CA LYS A 145 10.91 -1.76 -18.20
C LYS A 145 10.18 -0.71 -19.01
N LEU A 146 10.90 -0.10 -19.95
CA LEU A 146 10.29 0.69 -21.01
C LEU A 146 9.51 -0.23 -21.97
N ASN A 147 8.35 0.22 -22.41
CA ASN A 147 7.56 -0.49 -23.41
C ASN A 147 8.15 -0.33 -24.82
N GLY A 148 7.58 -1.05 -25.80
CA GLY A 148 8.07 -1.03 -27.17
C GLY A 148 7.88 0.33 -27.85
N GLU A 149 6.85 1.09 -27.51
CA GLU A 149 6.57 2.40 -28.09
C GLU A 149 7.57 3.44 -27.58
N ALA A 150 7.84 3.46 -26.28
CA ALA A 150 8.85 4.33 -25.69
C ALA A 150 10.26 4.05 -26.28
N LYS A 151 10.61 2.77 -26.43
CA LYS A 151 11.88 2.38 -27.06
C LYS A 151 11.96 2.83 -28.51
N LYS A 152 10.88 2.68 -29.31
CA LYS A 152 10.82 3.18 -30.70
C LYS A 152 10.92 4.71 -30.76
N ALA A 153 10.39 5.42 -29.77
CA ALA A 153 10.54 6.86 -29.65
C ALA A 153 11.96 7.30 -29.21
N GLY A 154 12.87 6.36 -28.91
CA GLY A 154 14.26 6.62 -28.55
C GLY A 154 14.53 6.67 -27.05
N PHE A 155 13.56 6.31 -26.20
CA PHE A 155 13.77 6.21 -24.76
C PHE A 155 14.57 4.97 -24.38
N HIS A 156 15.50 5.12 -23.43
CA HIS A 156 16.26 4.00 -22.85
C HIS A 156 16.73 4.32 -21.43
N GLY A 157 17.09 3.27 -20.65
CA GLY A 157 17.66 3.39 -19.31
C GLY A 157 16.69 4.02 -18.30
N LEU A 158 15.52 3.42 -18.09
CA LEU A 158 14.61 3.83 -17.02
C LEU A 158 15.13 3.33 -15.68
N ASP A 159 15.26 4.22 -14.71
CA ASP A 159 15.74 3.96 -13.36
C ASP A 159 14.99 4.86 -12.36
N LEU A 160 14.66 4.33 -11.20
CA LEU A 160 13.99 5.03 -10.11
C LEU A 160 14.79 4.90 -8.81
N ASP A 161 15.07 6.04 -8.18
CA ASP A 161 15.76 6.08 -6.89
C ASP A 161 14.88 5.48 -5.78
N SER A 162 15.48 4.73 -4.85
CA SER A 162 14.80 4.26 -3.63
C SER A 162 14.38 5.43 -2.74
N SER A 163 13.34 5.22 -1.94
CA SER A 163 12.73 6.26 -1.09
C SER A 163 12.67 5.84 0.36
N TRP A 164 13.08 6.75 1.26
CA TRP A 164 12.72 6.72 2.66
C TRP A 164 11.57 7.68 2.92
N GLY A 165 10.59 7.24 3.72
CA GLY A 165 9.46 8.07 4.08
C GLY A 165 8.86 7.67 5.42
N TRP A 166 7.83 8.38 5.82
CA TRP A 166 7.02 8.04 6.98
C TRP A 166 5.69 7.44 6.55
N ALA A 167 5.04 6.76 7.49
CA ALA A 167 3.72 6.21 7.28
C ALA A 167 2.83 6.45 8.49
N THR A 168 1.54 6.63 8.25
CA THR A 168 0.52 6.63 9.29
C THR A 168 -0.61 5.68 8.91
N GLN A 169 -1.26 5.10 9.91
CA GLN A 169 -2.36 4.18 9.66
C GLN A 169 -3.45 4.31 10.71
N VAL A 170 -4.64 3.97 10.32
CA VAL A 170 -5.80 3.70 11.16
C VAL A 170 -6.41 2.39 10.73
N GLY A 171 -6.83 1.59 11.69
CA GLY A 171 -7.47 0.32 11.41
C GLY A 171 -8.23 -0.20 12.62
N ALA A 172 -8.79 -1.38 12.46
CA ALA A 172 -9.44 -2.11 13.52
C ALA A 172 -9.28 -3.61 13.32
N ASP A 173 -9.09 -4.31 14.43
CA ASP A 173 -9.20 -5.76 14.55
C ASP A 173 -10.54 -6.12 15.16
N TYR A 174 -11.16 -7.18 14.68
CA TYR A 174 -12.30 -7.83 15.35
C TYR A 174 -11.95 -9.29 15.60
N THR A 175 -11.74 -9.64 16.86
CA THR A 175 -11.41 -10.99 17.32
C THR A 175 -12.70 -11.78 17.54
N PHE A 176 -12.90 -12.86 16.79
CA PHE A 176 -14.12 -13.68 16.88
C PHE A 176 -13.94 -15.00 17.61
N ASN A 177 -12.71 -15.36 17.95
CA ASN A 177 -12.36 -16.42 18.90
C ASN A 177 -10.95 -16.18 19.46
N GLU A 178 -10.43 -17.09 20.27
CA GLU A 178 -9.14 -16.94 20.95
C GLU A 178 -7.97 -16.62 20.02
N ASN A 179 -7.96 -17.15 18.79
CA ASN A 179 -6.82 -17.04 17.87
C ASN A 179 -7.11 -16.26 16.58
N TRP A 180 -8.36 -16.18 16.13
CA TRP A 180 -8.69 -15.62 14.84
C TRP A 180 -9.31 -14.24 14.93
N LEU A 181 -8.90 -13.38 14.03
CA LEU A 181 -9.45 -12.04 13.87
C LEU A 181 -9.65 -11.69 12.40
N VAL A 182 -10.48 -10.69 12.14
CA VAL A 182 -10.52 -9.95 10.88
C VAL A 182 -9.97 -8.56 11.10
N ASN A 183 -9.30 -8.03 10.08
CA ASN A 183 -8.67 -6.72 10.10
C ASN A 183 -9.13 -5.89 8.92
N ALA A 184 -9.31 -4.60 9.17
CA ALA A 184 -9.44 -3.59 8.12
C ALA A 184 -8.57 -2.40 8.48
N GLN A 185 -7.77 -1.91 7.52
CA GLN A 185 -6.87 -0.78 7.75
C GLN A 185 -6.73 0.10 6.51
N ILE A 186 -6.47 1.36 6.76
CA ILE A 186 -6.06 2.35 5.75
C ILE A 186 -4.76 2.98 6.22
N ARG A 187 -3.82 3.10 5.29
CA ARG A 187 -2.49 3.66 5.55
C ARG A 187 -2.16 4.70 4.49
N TYR A 188 -1.54 5.77 4.92
CA TYR A 188 -0.86 6.73 4.07
C TYR A 188 0.65 6.49 4.18
N ILE A 189 1.36 6.50 3.06
CA ILE A 189 2.81 6.33 3.01
C ILE A 189 3.40 7.50 2.22
N ASP A 190 4.37 8.19 2.78
CA ASP A 190 5.15 9.21 2.08
C ASP A 190 6.22 8.51 1.24
N ILE A 191 6.11 8.60 -0.09
CA ILE A 191 7.05 8.00 -1.05
C ILE A 191 7.39 9.03 -2.11
N GLU A 192 8.65 9.48 -2.10
CA GLU A 192 9.19 10.39 -3.11
C GLU A 192 10.37 9.73 -3.83
N THR A 193 10.31 9.67 -5.16
CA THR A 193 11.37 9.10 -5.98
C THR A 193 11.73 10.02 -7.14
N LYS A 194 12.94 9.85 -7.66
CA LYS A 194 13.38 10.50 -8.88
C LYS A 194 13.52 9.47 -9.98
N ALA A 195 12.67 9.61 -10.99
CA ALA A 195 12.78 8.83 -12.21
C ALA A 195 13.79 9.47 -13.16
N THR A 196 14.68 8.66 -13.72
CA THR A 196 15.66 9.04 -14.72
C THR A 196 15.53 8.12 -15.94
N THR A 197 15.53 8.70 -17.14
CA THR A 197 15.61 7.99 -18.41
C THR A 197 16.34 8.85 -19.43
N HIS A 198 16.61 8.34 -20.60
CA HIS A 198 17.26 9.08 -21.69
C HIS A 198 16.43 9.02 -22.96
N LEU A 199 16.36 10.13 -23.68
CA LEU A 199 15.80 10.24 -25.04
C LEU A 199 16.95 10.54 -26.01
N GLY A 200 17.42 9.54 -26.73
CA GLY A 200 18.71 9.62 -27.41
C GLY A 200 19.83 9.98 -26.40
N ASN A 201 20.60 11.01 -26.64
CA ASN A 201 21.64 11.46 -25.72
C ASN A 201 21.14 12.47 -24.65
N THR A 202 19.85 12.79 -24.64
CA THR A 202 19.29 13.80 -23.73
C THR A 202 18.74 13.13 -22.46
N LYS A 203 19.25 13.56 -21.30
CA LYS A 203 18.74 13.08 -19.99
C LYS A 203 17.34 13.63 -19.71
N VAL A 204 16.43 12.75 -19.34
CA VAL A 204 15.04 13.06 -18.95
C VAL A 204 14.85 12.66 -17.50
N THR A 205 14.36 13.58 -16.67
CA THR A 205 14.14 13.34 -15.24
C THR A 205 12.79 13.86 -14.79
N ALA A 206 12.20 13.18 -13.80
CA ALA A 206 11.00 13.65 -13.10
C ALA A 206 11.12 13.30 -11.61
N ASN A 207 10.85 14.27 -10.74
CA ASN A 207 10.57 13.94 -9.34
C ASN A 207 9.09 13.51 -9.26
N TYR A 208 8.86 12.40 -8.62
CA TYR A 208 7.55 11.81 -8.54
C TYR A 208 7.21 11.48 -7.09
N LYS A 209 6.12 12.07 -6.59
CA LYS A 209 5.55 11.77 -5.29
C LYS A 209 4.39 10.82 -5.51
N LEU A 210 4.61 9.57 -5.10
CA LEU A 210 3.60 8.53 -5.18
C LEU A 210 2.55 8.71 -4.09
N ASP A 211 3.00 9.01 -2.87
CA ASP A 211 2.21 9.30 -1.66
C ASP A 211 0.93 8.47 -1.57
N PRO A 212 0.97 7.13 -1.66
CA PRO A 212 -0.22 6.33 -1.86
C PRO A 212 -1.09 6.25 -0.60
N TRP A 213 -2.40 6.13 -0.83
CA TRP A 213 -3.30 5.49 0.12
C TRP A 213 -3.30 4.00 -0.11
N VAL A 214 -3.12 3.25 0.99
CA VAL A 214 -3.06 1.79 0.99
C VAL A 214 -4.18 1.27 1.87
N ALA A 215 -5.11 0.51 1.31
CA ALA A 215 -6.18 -0.15 2.05
C ALA A 215 -5.93 -1.65 2.09
N MET A 216 -6.13 -2.28 3.24
CA MET A 216 -6.04 -3.73 3.41
C MET A 216 -7.26 -4.24 4.18
N ILE A 217 -7.78 -5.36 3.73
CA ILE A 217 -8.73 -6.18 4.50
C ILE A 217 -8.10 -7.57 4.60
N GLY A 218 -8.08 -8.14 5.78
CA GLY A 218 -7.42 -9.42 5.99
C GLY A 218 -8.01 -10.25 7.10
N VAL A 219 -7.58 -11.50 7.13
CA VAL A 219 -7.78 -12.42 8.25
C VAL A 219 -6.46 -12.54 8.99
N GLY A 220 -6.52 -12.55 10.32
CA GLY A 220 -5.35 -12.68 11.16
C GLY A 220 -5.45 -13.87 12.11
N TYR A 221 -4.28 -14.36 12.49
CA TYR A 221 -4.12 -15.41 13.48
C TYR A 221 -3.14 -14.94 14.55
N LYS A 222 -3.51 -15.20 15.81
CA LYS A 222 -2.76 -14.88 17.01
C LYS A 222 -2.09 -16.15 17.56
N PHE A 223 -0.80 -16.05 17.88
CA PHE A 223 0.03 -17.14 18.38
C PHE A 223 0.44 -16.91 19.82
#